data_5ab7323a539f320c1ffe63d3845972a8
#
_entry.id   5ab7323a539f320c1ffe63d3845972a8
#
_cell.length_a   1.000
_cell.length_b   1.000
_cell.length_c   1.000
_cell.angle_alpha   90.00
_cell.angle_beta   90.00
_cell.angle_gamma   90.00
#
_symmetry.space_group_name_H-M   'P 1'
#
loop_
_entity.id
_entity.type
_entity.pdbx_description
1 polymer ?
#
loop_
_entity_poly.entity_id
_entity_poly.type
_entity_poly.pdbx_seq_one_letter_code
_entity_poly.pdbx_strand_id
1 'polypeptide(L)'
;MGILALLIRTITGRLFDEQCKEPLLPEKQNSHRMTPTDGRSRTTSESKDTISTPTTTASTTTTTNGQAAAVNSGGHATEDCLEVTIFDEGIDGGRLPDVVAESKIYGVTEEDEPVESYLAITIQVFIPFLIAGLGMVGAGLVLDLVQHWVVFEKVNELMILVPALLGLKGNLEMTLASRLSTQANLGHMDMPKEQWHMIVGNLVLIQCQAIVVGFLGSVVAIVMGAFRNGTVSLDHAYLLCASSLVTASLASFVLGLITAGVIVFSRHCHINPDNVATPIAASLGDITSLALLSWIATILYESIDKQDWVAPLVIACYVLVTPLWVWIAKKNKYTNDVLYFGWTPVMVAMLISSCGGLILEFMVSRFENLTVFQPVINGVGGNLVAVQASRISTALHKQAELGTLLIPPGLTHPVIFITPIANFFGKGIHARTTRVLMTMVIPGHIIFIYLINYMKDGNTSMTPLFVFVYLCAAMLQVAALLYIAYIMIHWMWKRKIDPDNSAIPYLTSMGDLLGISLLAIAFQFLYLVGDQDFDAP
;
A
#
# COMPACT_ATOMS: atom_id res chain seq x y z
N MET A 1 23.47 15.43 12.82
CA MET A 1 23.73 13.98 12.88
C MET A 1 23.29 13.36 14.21
N GLY A 2 23.69 13.84 15.38
CA GLY A 2 23.31 13.25 16.68
C GLY A 2 21.81 13.23 16.98
N ILE A 3 21.07 14.30 16.64
CA ILE A 3 19.62 14.39 16.88
C ILE A 3 18.84 13.47 15.93
N LEU A 4 19.25 13.37 14.67
CA LEU A 4 18.64 12.46 13.70
C LEU A 4 18.94 11.00 14.06
N ALA A 5 20.17 10.69 14.48
CA ALA A 5 20.56 9.38 14.99
C ALA A 5 19.83 9.04 16.31
N LEU A 6 19.59 10.02 17.18
CA LEU A 6 18.81 9.85 18.41
C LEU A 6 17.33 9.62 18.09
N LEU A 7 16.76 10.34 17.12
CA LEU A 7 15.40 10.14 16.63
C LEU A 7 15.22 8.75 16.00
N ILE A 8 16.14 8.35 15.14
CA ILE A 8 16.17 7.01 14.53
C ILE A 8 16.32 5.94 15.63
N ARG A 9 17.20 6.14 16.62
CA ARG A 9 17.40 5.22 17.73
C ARG A 9 16.20 5.15 18.68
N THR A 10 15.49 6.28 18.89
CA THR A 10 14.28 6.33 19.72
C THR A 10 13.11 5.67 19.00
N ILE A 11 13.02 5.82 17.68
CA ILE A 11 11.98 5.22 16.83
C ILE A 11 12.26 3.72 16.64
N THR A 12 13.48 3.33 16.29
CA THR A 12 13.86 1.93 16.05
C THR A 12 14.07 1.12 17.34
N GLY A 13 14.60 1.71 18.41
CA GLY A 13 14.83 1.02 19.69
C GLY A 13 13.54 0.64 20.42
N ARG A 14 12.46 1.41 20.23
CA ARG A 14 11.12 1.02 20.71
C ARG A 14 10.42 0.01 19.82
N LEU A 15 10.75 -0.04 18.53
CA LEU A 15 10.15 -0.96 17.57
C LEU A 15 10.49 -2.45 17.85
N PHE A 16 11.67 -2.73 18.36
CA PHE A 16 12.06 -4.11 18.73
C PHE A 16 11.45 -4.59 20.05
N ASP A 17 11.22 -3.68 21.01
CA ASP A 17 10.68 -4.04 22.33
C ASP A 17 9.13 -4.14 22.36
N GLU A 18 8.42 -3.46 21.45
CA GLU A 18 6.95 -3.40 21.48
C GLU A 18 6.25 -4.36 20.50
N GLN A 19 6.94 -4.89 19.49
CA GLN A 19 6.37 -5.95 18.64
C GLN A 19 6.11 -7.27 19.37
N CYS A 20 6.65 -7.42 20.59
CA CYS A 20 6.42 -8.57 21.46
C CYS A 20 5.33 -8.34 22.53
N LYS A 21 4.74 -7.14 22.63
CA LYS A 21 3.65 -6.85 23.54
C LYS A 21 2.34 -6.74 22.79
N GLU A 22 1.36 -7.52 23.23
CA GLU A 22 -0.01 -7.48 22.72
C GLU A 22 -0.56 -6.04 22.74
N PRO A 23 -1.29 -5.59 21.68
CA PRO A 23 -1.93 -4.29 21.68
C PRO A 23 -3.05 -4.28 22.72
N LEU A 24 -2.89 -3.48 23.76
CA LEU A 24 -3.97 -3.14 24.70
C LEU A 24 -5.05 -2.38 23.93
N LEU A 25 -6.22 -3.01 23.78
CA LEU A 25 -7.44 -2.37 23.31
C LEU A 25 -7.78 -1.18 24.22
N PRO A 26 -8.24 -0.03 23.70
CA PRO A 26 -8.77 1.02 24.53
C PRO A 26 -10.07 0.53 25.19
N GLU A 27 -10.01 0.40 26.49
CA GLU A 27 -11.14 0.11 27.37
C GLU A 27 -12.21 1.20 27.20
N LYS A 28 -13.38 0.84 26.72
CA LYS A 28 -14.55 1.73 26.72
C LYS A 28 -14.89 2.07 28.17
N GLN A 29 -14.45 3.22 28.66
CA GLN A 29 -14.90 3.78 29.93
C GLN A 29 -16.37 4.18 29.84
N ASN A 30 -17.25 3.28 30.24
CA ASN A 30 -18.56 3.61 30.75
C ASN A 30 -18.44 3.78 32.26
N SER A 31 -18.09 4.97 32.72
CA SER A 31 -18.15 5.31 34.12
C SER A 31 -19.39 6.17 34.39
N HIS A 32 -20.49 5.52 34.68
CA HIS A 32 -21.50 6.13 35.57
C HIS A 32 -21.05 5.88 37.00
N ARG A 33 -20.36 6.83 37.58
CA ARG A 33 -20.08 6.89 39.01
C ARG A 33 -21.08 7.86 39.66
N MET A 34 -22.12 7.30 40.28
CA MET A 34 -22.92 8.02 41.27
C MET A 34 -22.09 8.22 42.54
N THR A 35 -21.93 9.45 42.97
CA THR A 35 -21.53 9.79 44.34
C THR A 35 -22.76 10.18 45.15
N PRO A 36 -22.87 9.77 46.42
CA PRO A 36 -23.98 10.17 47.27
C PRO A 36 -23.64 11.46 48.01
N THR A 37 -24.56 12.41 48.02
CA THR A 37 -24.58 13.49 49.04
C THR A 37 -25.96 13.64 49.62
N ASP A 38 -25.93 13.64 50.91
CA ASP A 38 -26.94 13.82 51.93
C ASP A 38 -27.79 15.09 51.80
N GLY A 39 -29.05 15.01 52.25
CA GLY A 39 -29.59 16.10 53.04
C GLY A 39 -30.88 16.78 52.60
N ARG A 40 -31.98 16.32 53.19
CA ARG A 40 -33.08 17.11 53.79
C ARG A 40 -34.14 17.82 52.95
N SER A 41 -35.32 17.23 53.08
CA SER A 41 -36.56 17.83 53.58
C SER A 41 -37.52 18.57 52.64
N ARG A 42 -38.70 18.07 52.72
CA ARG A 42 -40.02 18.69 52.83
C ARG A 42 -40.92 18.81 51.60
N THR A 43 -41.97 18.00 51.70
CA THR A 43 -43.41 18.26 51.78
C THR A 43 -44.23 18.40 50.53
N THR A 44 -45.24 17.50 50.53
CA THR A 44 -46.65 17.65 50.09
C THR A 44 -46.92 17.74 48.60
N SER A 45 -47.79 16.98 47.98
CA SER A 45 -49.12 16.45 48.30
C SER A 45 -49.64 15.67 47.09
N GLU A 46 -50.31 14.57 47.36
CA GLU A 46 -51.60 14.12 46.82
C GLU A 46 -51.86 14.25 45.30
N SER A 47 -52.30 13.22 44.60
CA SER A 47 -53.42 12.30 44.78
C SER A 47 -53.43 11.26 43.67
N LYS A 48 -53.71 10.00 43.96
CA LYS A 48 -54.85 9.14 43.57
C LYS A 48 -55.17 9.13 42.08
N ASP A 49 -55.27 7.98 41.41
CA ASP A 49 -56.14 6.81 41.51
C ASP A 49 -55.71 5.75 40.49
N THR A 50 -55.57 4.54 40.81
CA THR A 50 -56.41 3.34 40.85
C THR A 50 -56.56 2.53 39.56
N ILE A 51 -56.13 1.23 39.65
CA ILE A 51 -56.86 0.01 39.24
C ILE A 51 -56.82 -0.29 37.68
N SER A 52 -56.39 -1.44 37.15
CA SER A 52 -56.70 -2.83 37.48
C SER A 52 -56.02 -3.79 36.48
N THR A 53 -55.55 -4.92 36.95
CA THR A 53 -55.37 -6.19 36.22
C THR A 53 -56.73 -6.88 36.01
N PRO A 54 -56.92 -7.81 35.09
CA PRO A 54 -56.72 -9.24 35.34
C PRO A 54 -56.28 -10.07 34.13
N THR A 55 -55.41 -11.03 34.34
CA THR A 55 -55.52 -12.53 34.40
C THR A 55 -56.39 -13.29 33.41
N THR A 56 -55.81 -14.44 32.97
CA THR A 56 -56.39 -15.73 32.51
C THR A 56 -56.68 -15.85 31.01
N THR A 57 -56.44 -16.92 30.28
CA THR A 57 -56.23 -18.37 30.55
C THR A 57 -55.81 -19.06 29.22
N ALA A 58 -55.24 -20.23 29.40
CA ALA A 58 -54.83 -21.23 28.38
C ALA A 58 -55.99 -21.77 27.53
N SER A 59 -55.67 -22.27 26.33
CA SER A 59 -56.11 -23.63 25.90
C SER A 59 -55.46 -24.07 24.61
N THR A 60 -55.02 -25.30 24.66
CA THR A 60 -54.56 -26.33 23.76
C THR A 60 -55.52 -26.60 22.58
N THR A 61 -55.00 -26.97 21.39
CA THR A 61 -55.31 -28.20 20.59
C THR A 61 -54.72 -28.11 19.18
N THR A 62 -53.82 -28.95 18.90
CA THR A 62 -53.71 -30.17 18.06
C THR A 62 -54.28 -30.16 16.62
N THR A 63 -53.40 -30.68 15.73
CA THR A 63 -53.54 -31.56 14.55
C THR A 63 -53.89 -30.97 13.18
N THR A 64 -53.14 -31.28 12.25
CA THR A 64 -52.91 -32.24 11.16
C THR A 64 -52.92 -31.65 9.74
N ASN A 65 -51.89 -32.09 9.00
CA ASN A 65 -51.83 -32.51 7.58
C ASN A 65 -52.55 -31.75 6.45
N GLY A 66 -51.79 -31.49 5.38
CA GLY A 66 -52.35 -31.53 4.02
C GLY A 66 -51.61 -30.67 2.97
N GLN A 67 -50.76 -31.29 2.25
CA GLN A 67 -50.40 -31.17 0.81
C GLN A 67 -50.91 -29.99 -0.03
N ALA A 68 -49.92 -29.43 -0.75
CA ALA A 68 -49.87 -29.10 -2.19
C ALA A 68 -50.76 -27.98 -2.77
N ALA A 69 -50.14 -26.99 -3.33
CA ALA A 69 -50.12 -26.67 -4.76
C ALA A 69 -49.63 -25.26 -5.03
N ALA A 70 -48.96 -25.12 -6.13
CA ALA A 70 -48.33 -23.96 -6.71
C ALA A 70 -49.28 -22.76 -6.96
N VAL A 71 -48.75 -21.55 -7.03
CA VAL A 71 -48.72 -20.61 -8.15
C VAL A 71 -48.46 -19.16 -7.67
N ASN A 72 -47.34 -18.64 -8.12
CA ASN A 72 -47.05 -17.30 -8.67
C ASN A 72 -47.31 -15.97 -7.94
N SER A 73 -46.25 -15.21 -7.94
CA SER A 73 -46.11 -13.77 -8.15
C SER A 73 -46.09 -12.81 -6.95
N GLY A 74 -45.01 -12.05 -6.88
CA GLY A 74 -45.05 -10.69 -6.41
C GLY A 74 -44.29 -10.42 -5.10
N GLY A 75 -43.09 -9.92 -5.27
CA GLY A 75 -42.22 -9.11 -4.42
C GLY A 75 -42.68 -8.68 -3.05
N HIS A 76 -41.82 -8.87 -2.11
CA HIS A 76 -41.32 -7.90 -1.12
C HIS A 76 -40.31 -8.61 -0.22
N ALA A 77 -39.19 -7.96 -0.01
CA ALA A 77 -38.18 -8.38 0.93
C ALA A 77 -38.75 -8.41 2.35
N THR A 78 -38.62 -9.53 3.03
CA THR A 78 -38.81 -9.65 4.47
C THR A 78 -37.56 -10.27 5.07
N GLU A 79 -37.04 -9.58 6.08
CA GLU A 79 -35.98 -10.03 6.96
C GLU A 79 -36.32 -11.41 7.55
N ASP A 80 -35.58 -12.45 7.13
CA ASP A 80 -35.63 -13.74 7.80
C ASP A 80 -34.65 -13.73 8.98
N CYS A 81 -35.22 -13.45 10.17
CA CYS A 81 -34.60 -13.78 11.44
C CYS A 81 -34.53 -15.31 11.57
N LEU A 82 -33.36 -15.90 11.52
CA LEU A 82 -33.12 -17.29 11.88
C LEU A 82 -33.32 -17.46 13.40
N GLU A 83 -34.43 -18.06 13.77
CA GLU A 83 -34.74 -18.49 15.13
C GLU A 83 -33.89 -19.72 15.49
N VAL A 84 -32.92 -19.55 16.38
CA VAL A 84 -32.13 -20.67 16.92
C VAL A 84 -32.89 -21.28 18.08
N THR A 85 -33.46 -22.46 17.89
CA THR A 85 -34.03 -23.27 18.95
C THR A 85 -32.95 -23.84 19.85
N ILE A 86 -32.91 -23.35 21.09
CA ILE A 86 -32.03 -23.88 22.14
C ILE A 86 -32.80 -25.04 22.83
N PHE A 87 -32.27 -26.26 22.73
CA PHE A 87 -32.69 -27.37 23.57
C PHE A 87 -32.06 -27.20 24.95
N ASP A 88 -32.90 -26.96 25.94
CA ASP A 88 -32.52 -26.88 27.35
C ASP A 88 -32.59 -28.32 27.94
N GLU A 89 -31.44 -28.98 28.06
CA GLU A 89 -31.27 -30.10 28.97
C GLU A 89 -30.38 -29.64 30.12
N GLY A 90 -31.02 -29.49 31.29
CA GLY A 90 -30.37 -29.08 32.52
C GLY A 90 -29.28 -30.04 32.98
N ILE A 91 -28.08 -29.51 33.20
CA ILE A 91 -27.05 -30.07 34.08
C ILE A 91 -26.23 -28.93 34.68
N ASP A 92 -26.30 -28.88 35.97
CA ASP A 92 -25.36 -28.49 37.03
C ASP A 92 -24.17 -27.55 36.74
N GLY A 93 -24.00 -26.62 37.64
CA GLY A 93 -23.01 -25.54 37.74
C GLY A 93 -21.57 -25.88 37.37
N GLY A 94 -21.18 -25.53 36.16
CA GLY A 94 -19.82 -25.59 35.70
C GLY A 94 -19.63 -24.57 34.57
N ARG A 95 -18.59 -23.72 34.68
CA ARG A 95 -18.12 -22.74 33.74
C ARG A 95 -18.49 -23.09 32.28
N LEU A 96 -19.29 -22.25 31.65
CA LEU A 96 -19.46 -22.28 30.19
C LEU A 96 -18.11 -22.05 29.51
N PRO A 97 -17.66 -22.96 28.64
CA PRO A 97 -16.42 -22.76 27.90
C PRO A 97 -16.66 -21.77 26.73
N ASP A 98 -15.57 -21.15 26.32
CA ASP A 98 -15.41 -20.13 25.29
C ASP A 98 -15.95 -20.48 23.88
N VAL A 99 -16.74 -21.53 23.73
CA VAL A 99 -17.27 -22.02 22.44
C VAL A 99 -18.39 -21.12 21.88
N VAL A 100 -19.07 -20.33 22.72
CA VAL A 100 -20.18 -19.44 22.27
C VAL A 100 -19.62 -18.16 21.62
N ALA A 101 -18.39 -17.77 21.93
CA ALA A 101 -17.76 -16.62 21.29
C ALA A 101 -17.24 -16.94 19.86
N GLU A 102 -16.89 -18.20 19.58
CA GLU A 102 -16.42 -18.60 18.25
C GLU A 102 -17.54 -18.74 17.21
N SER A 103 -18.76 -19.08 17.58
CA SER A 103 -19.87 -19.28 16.63
C SER A 103 -20.43 -17.97 16.02
N LYS A 104 -20.18 -16.82 16.63
CA LYS A 104 -20.55 -15.51 16.07
C LYS A 104 -19.56 -14.96 15.05
N ILE A 105 -18.36 -15.55 14.94
CA ILE A 105 -17.26 -15.05 14.12
C ILE A 105 -17.31 -15.62 12.69
N TYR A 106 -18.06 -16.69 12.43
CA TYR A 106 -18.02 -17.43 11.17
C TYR A 106 -19.14 -17.07 10.16
N GLY A 107 -19.84 -15.96 10.35
CA GLY A 107 -21.06 -15.68 9.58
C GLY A 107 -20.95 -14.71 8.40
N VAL A 108 -19.82 -14.04 8.17
CA VAL A 108 -19.70 -13.07 7.09
C VAL A 108 -19.04 -13.73 5.89
N THR A 109 -19.82 -13.93 4.82
CA THR A 109 -19.32 -14.44 3.54
C THR A 109 -18.98 -13.26 2.63
N GLU A 110 -17.96 -13.43 1.80
CA GLU A 110 -17.48 -12.45 0.80
C GLU A 110 -18.55 -12.09 -0.27
N GLU A 111 -19.78 -12.62 -0.17
CA GLU A 111 -20.82 -12.54 -1.22
C GLU A 111 -21.72 -11.30 -1.12
N ASP A 112 -21.67 -10.50 -0.05
CA ASP A 112 -22.68 -9.46 0.23
C ASP A 112 -22.36 -8.07 -0.37
N GLU A 113 -21.26 -7.88 -1.10
CA GLU A 113 -21.00 -6.61 -1.80
C GLU A 113 -21.59 -6.60 -3.23
N PRO A 114 -22.11 -5.44 -3.69
CA PRO A 114 -22.53 -5.28 -5.07
C PRO A 114 -21.37 -5.57 -6.01
N VAL A 115 -21.49 -6.66 -6.74
CA VAL A 115 -20.43 -7.20 -7.59
C VAL A 115 -20.15 -6.24 -8.74
N GLU A 116 -19.05 -5.51 -8.70
CA GLU A 116 -18.59 -4.67 -9.80
C GLU A 116 -18.43 -5.50 -11.09
N SER A 117 -18.93 -4.95 -12.21
CA SER A 117 -18.79 -5.59 -13.52
C SER A 117 -17.31 -5.67 -13.94
N TYR A 118 -16.93 -6.73 -14.66
CA TYR A 118 -15.60 -6.84 -15.28
C TYR A 118 -15.25 -5.58 -16.10
N LEU A 119 -16.22 -5.09 -16.89
CA LEU A 119 -16.01 -3.91 -17.72
C LEU A 119 -15.78 -2.66 -16.88
N ALA A 120 -16.51 -2.49 -15.77
CA ALA A 120 -16.34 -1.34 -14.89
C ALA A 120 -14.94 -1.33 -14.27
N ILE A 121 -14.48 -2.46 -13.71
CA ILE A 121 -13.12 -2.59 -13.17
C ILE A 121 -12.09 -2.33 -14.28
N THR A 122 -12.28 -2.92 -15.47
CA THR A 122 -11.35 -2.76 -16.59
C THR A 122 -11.20 -1.29 -16.98
N ILE A 123 -12.28 -0.57 -17.20
CA ILE A 123 -12.23 0.84 -17.62
C ILE A 123 -11.61 1.70 -16.51
N GLN A 124 -12.01 1.48 -15.25
CA GLN A 124 -11.51 2.28 -14.12
C GLN A 124 -10.02 2.06 -13.86
N VAL A 125 -9.50 0.86 -14.09
CA VAL A 125 -8.07 0.57 -13.86
C VAL A 125 -7.21 0.83 -15.09
N PHE A 126 -7.71 0.55 -16.29
CA PHE A 126 -6.90 0.58 -17.53
C PHE A 126 -6.43 1.99 -17.89
N ILE A 127 -7.29 3.01 -17.74
CA ILE A 127 -6.92 4.40 -18.06
C ILE A 127 -5.83 4.90 -17.08
N PRO A 128 -5.99 4.81 -15.74
CA PRO A 128 -4.92 5.15 -14.80
C PRO A 128 -3.64 4.33 -15.02
N PHE A 129 -3.77 3.06 -15.35
CA PHE A 129 -2.65 2.18 -15.66
C PHE A 129 -1.86 2.64 -16.88
N LEU A 130 -2.52 3.07 -17.96
CA LEU A 130 -1.84 3.63 -19.14
C LEU A 130 -1.13 4.94 -18.80
N ILE A 131 -1.79 5.85 -18.07
CA ILE A 131 -1.16 7.10 -17.62
C ILE A 131 0.07 6.80 -16.77
N ALA A 132 -0.06 5.83 -15.86
CA ALA A 132 1.05 5.38 -15.03
C ALA A 132 2.21 4.85 -15.87
N GLY A 133 1.92 4.02 -16.86
CA GLY A 133 2.94 3.48 -17.76
C GLY A 133 3.67 4.55 -18.58
N LEU A 134 2.97 5.59 -19.02
CA LEU A 134 3.60 6.76 -19.66
C LEU A 134 4.61 7.44 -18.72
N GLY A 135 4.25 7.59 -17.43
CA GLY A 135 5.15 8.12 -16.41
C GLY A 135 6.41 7.27 -16.24
N MET A 136 6.27 5.94 -16.24
CA MET A 136 7.40 5.00 -16.11
C MET A 136 8.32 5.01 -17.34
N VAL A 137 7.74 5.05 -18.55
CA VAL A 137 8.50 5.25 -19.80
C VAL A 137 9.26 6.57 -19.73
N GLY A 138 8.59 7.65 -19.30
CA GLY A 138 9.23 8.95 -19.08
C GLY A 138 10.37 8.90 -18.09
N ALA A 139 10.20 8.21 -16.95
CA ALA A 139 11.26 8.05 -15.95
C ALA A 139 12.46 7.28 -16.52
N GLY A 140 12.23 6.22 -17.29
CA GLY A 140 13.30 5.47 -17.96
C GLY A 140 14.09 6.33 -18.95
N LEU A 141 13.41 7.15 -19.74
CA LEU A 141 14.06 8.07 -20.69
C LEU A 141 14.80 9.22 -19.98
N VAL A 142 14.24 9.74 -18.89
CA VAL A 142 14.95 10.76 -18.08
C VAL A 142 16.20 10.15 -17.46
N LEU A 143 16.13 8.92 -16.96
CA LEU A 143 17.31 8.23 -16.40
C LEU A 143 18.40 8.06 -17.46
N ASP A 144 18.03 7.64 -18.66
CA ASP A 144 18.91 7.50 -19.80
C ASP A 144 19.59 8.84 -20.19
N LEU A 145 18.85 9.94 -20.10
CA LEU A 145 19.38 11.29 -20.37
C LEU A 145 20.33 11.78 -19.28
N VAL A 146 19.91 11.68 -18.00
CA VAL A 146 20.65 12.30 -16.88
C VAL A 146 21.89 11.52 -16.49
N GLN A 147 21.99 10.22 -16.83
CA GLN A 147 23.20 9.43 -16.58
C GLN A 147 24.46 10.03 -17.24
N HIS A 148 24.29 10.80 -18.32
CA HIS A 148 25.37 11.49 -19.04
C HIS A 148 25.64 12.93 -18.53
N TRP A 149 24.95 13.39 -17.50
CA TRP A 149 25.22 14.70 -16.91
C TRP A 149 26.51 14.66 -16.07
N VAL A 150 27.26 15.77 -16.08
CA VAL A 150 28.55 15.88 -15.40
C VAL A 150 28.49 15.45 -13.94
N VAL A 151 27.41 15.79 -13.23
CA VAL A 151 27.25 15.38 -11.83
C VAL A 151 27.13 13.88 -11.65
N PHE A 152 26.45 13.17 -12.56
CA PHE A 152 26.31 11.71 -12.51
C PHE A 152 27.59 10.99 -12.93
N GLU A 153 28.36 11.55 -13.88
CA GLU A 153 29.67 11.04 -14.29
C GLU A 153 30.74 11.22 -13.21
N LYS A 154 30.68 12.30 -12.45
CA LYS A 154 31.68 12.63 -11.40
C LYS A 154 31.33 12.03 -10.05
N VAL A 155 30.04 11.95 -9.73
CA VAL A 155 29.51 11.41 -8.46
C VAL A 155 28.75 10.13 -8.77
N ASN A 156 29.48 9.04 -9.04
CA ASN A 156 28.89 7.75 -9.41
C ASN A 156 27.90 7.21 -8.37
N GLU A 157 28.05 7.61 -7.10
CA GLU A 157 27.16 7.25 -6.00
C GLU A 157 25.74 7.75 -6.22
N LEU A 158 25.51 8.76 -7.08
CA LEU A 158 24.17 9.20 -7.48
C LEU A 158 23.41 8.10 -8.23
N MET A 159 24.10 7.33 -9.09
CA MET A 159 23.48 6.19 -9.79
C MET A 159 23.03 5.09 -8.82
N ILE A 160 23.74 4.91 -7.70
CA ILE A 160 23.33 3.97 -6.64
C ILE A 160 22.13 4.55 -5.86
N LEU A 161 22.14 5.86 -5.63
CA LEU A 161 21.07 6.55 -4.89
C LEU A 161 19.73 6.54 -5.64
N VAL A 162 19.73 6.63 -6.97
CA VAL A 162 18.51 6.71 -7.80
C VAL A 162 17.56 5.54 -7.52
N PRO A 163 17.91 4.25 -7.69
CA PRO A 163 16.99 3.15 -7.43
C PRO A 163 16.53 3.08 -5.97
N ALA A 164 17.46 3.33 -5.04
CA ALA A 164 17.12 3.35 -3.61
C ALA A 164 16.07 4.43 -3.29
N LEU A 165 16.23 5.62 -3.87
CA LEU A 165 15.31 6.74 -3.63
C LEU A 165 13.96 6.53 -4.32
N LEU A 166 13.97 6.07 -5.58
CA LEU A 166 12.73 5.82 -6.34
C LEU A 166 11.89 4.73 -5.68
N GLY A 167 12.49 3.57 -5.36
CA GLY A 167 11.78 2.46 -4.72
C GLY A 167 11.19 2.83 -3.36
N LEU A 168 11.98 3.44 -2.49
CA LEU A 168 11.53 3.87 -1.17
C LEU A 168 10.39 4.88 -1.24
N LYS A 169 10.51 5.82 -2.15
CA LYS A 169 9.57 6.92 -2.28
C LYS A 169 8.26 6.49 -2.91
N GLY A 170 8.30 5.70 -3.98
CA GLY A 170 7.10 5.13 -4.58
C GLY A 170 6.27 4.35 -3.55
N ASN A 171 6.94 3.59 -2.68
CA ASN A 171 6.30 2.85 -1.61
C ASN A 171 5.56 3.74 -0.60
N LEU A 172 6.12 4.88 -0.22
CA LEU A 172 5.47 5.84 0.69
C LEU A 172 4.22 6.46 0.08
N GLU A 173 4.28 6.82 -1.19
CA GLU A 173 3.17 7.46 -1.91
C GLU A 173 2.03 6.48 -2.18
N MET A 174 2.35 5.24 -2.56
CA MET A 174 1.34 4.19 -2.73
C MET A 174 0.66 3.84 -1.40
N THR A 175 1.41 3.79 -0.29
CA THR A 175 0.86 3.57 1.05
C THR A 175 -0.05 4.73 1.47
N LEU A 176 0.32 5.98 1.16
CA LEU A 176 -0.54 7.14 1.36
C LEU A 176 -1.83 7.02 0.55
N ALA A 177 -1.71 6.65 -0.74
CA ALA A 177 -2.85 6.47 -1.62
C ALA A 177 -3.80 5.39 -1.09
N SER A 178 -3.29 4.23 -0.68
CA SER A 178 -4.09 3.15 -0.11
C SER A 178 -4.82 3.59 1.16
N ARG A 179 -4.12 4.15 2.13
CA ARG A 179 -4.74 4.62 3.38
C ARG A 179 -5.85 5.63 3.16
N LEU A 180 -5.60 6.64 2.32
CA LEU A 180 -6.62 7.68 2.07
C LEU A 180 -7.78 7.13 1.24
N SER A 181 -7.53 6.23 0.26
CA SER A 181 -8.60 5.65 -0.54
C SER A 181 -9.48 4.70 0.27
N THR A 182 -8.91 3.91 1.18
CA THR A 182 -9.67 3.10 2.14
C THR A 182 -10.57 3.99 3.01
N GLN A 183 -10.02 5.06 3.61
CA GLN A 183 -10.81 5.99 4.43
C GLN A 183 -11.91 6.70 3.61
N ALA A 184 -11.64 7.02 2.35
CA ALA A 184 -12.64 7.58 1.45
C ALA A 184 -13.75 6.55 1.13
N ASN A 185 -13.39 5.29 0.85
CA ASN A 185 -14.35 4.22 0.59
C ASN A 185 -15.20 3.84 1.80
N LEU A 186 -14.68 4.02 3.01
CA LEU A 186 -15.41 3.86 4.27
C LEU A 186 -16.34 5.05 4.59
N GLY A 187 -16.33 6.13 3.79
CA GLY A 187 -17.16 7.33 4.02
C GLY A 187 -16.62 8.28 5.10
N HIS A 188 -15.46 8.00 5.70
CA HIS A 188 -14.88 8.84 6.74
C HIS A 188 -14.41 10.22 6.23
N MET A 189 -14.26 10.37 4.89
CA MET A 189 -13.88 11.63 4.23
C MET A 189 -15.06 12.45 3.70
N ASP A 190 -16.31 12.10 4.02
CA ASP A 190 -17.49 12.79 3.51
C ASP A 190 -17.70 14.16 4.20
N MET A 191 -17.18 14.33 5.41
CA MET A 191 -17.21 15.62 6.13
C MET A 191 -15.96 16.45 5.83
N PRO A 192 -16.07 17.69 5.30
CA PRO A 192 -14.91 18.50 4.92
C PRO A 192 -13.89 18.74 6.03
N LYS A 193 -14.32 18.84 7.28
CA LYS A 193 -13.44 19.02 8.43
C LYS A 193 -12.58 17.78 8.70
N GLU A 194 -13.20 16.59 8.68
CA GLU A 194 -12.49 15.32 8.87
C GLU A 194 -11.57 15.02 7.68
N GLN A 195 -12.05 15.25 6.45
CA GLN A 195 -11.26 15.15 5.23
C GLN A 195 -9.97 15.98 5.33
N TRP A 196 -10.09 17.25 5.74
CA TRP A 196 -8.93 18.12 5.90
C TRP A 196 -7.95 17.62 6.97
N HIS A 197 -8.45 17.15 8.11
CA HIS A 197 -7.61 16.59 9.17
C HIS A 197 -6.86 15.33 8.73
N MET A 198 -7.51 14.45 7.94
CA MET A 198 -6.87 13.26 7.38
C MET A 198 -5.79 13.61 6.36
N ILE A 199 -6.09 14.53 5.42
CA ILE A 199 -5.15 14.94 4.39
C ILE A 199 -3.93 15.59 5.03
N VAL A 200 -4.11 16.59 5.89
CA VAL A 200 -2.99 17.30 6.53
C VAL A 200 -2.16 16.35 7.40
N GLY A 201 -2.82 15.50 8.19
CA GLY A 201 -2.11 14.52 9.02
C GLY A 201 -1.24 13.58 8.19
N ASN A 202 -1.78 13.03 7.12
CA ASN A 202 -1.05 12.12 6.24
C ASN A 202 0.06 12.83 5.46
N LEU A 203 -0.13 14.07 5.01
CA LEU A 203 0.93 14.87 4.37
C LEU A 203 2.09 15.14 5.34
N VAL A 204 1.80 15.45 6.60
CA VAL A 204 2.84 15.65 7.61
C VAL A 204 3.56 14.35 7.94
N LEU A 205 2.84 13.24 8.05
CA LEU A 205 3.42 11.93 8.29
C LEU A 205 4.38 11.52 7.16
N ILE A 206 3.96 11.72 5.90
CA ILE A 206 4.82 11.37 4.77
C ILE A 206 6.07 12.25 4.71
N GLN A 207 6.00 13.51 5.19
CA GLN A 207 7.20 14.35 5.34
C GLN A 207 8.19 13.76 6.35
N CYS A 208 7.71 13.28 7.50
CA CYS A 208 8.58 12.60 8.46
C CYS A 208 9.24 11.37 7.84
N GLN A 209 8.47 10.57 7.13
CA GLN A 209 8.96 9.34 6.49
C GLN A 209 9.94 9.66 5.35
N ALA A 210 9.63 10.64 4.49
CA ALA A 210 10.46 11.04 3.38
C ALA A 210 11.85 11.54 3.80
N ILE A 211 11.92 12.34 4.87
CA ILE A 211 13.20 12.83 5.42
C ILE A 211 14.06 11.67 5.91
N VAL A 212 13.47 10.72 6.65
CA VAL A 212 14.21 9.55 7.15
C VAL A 212 14.66 8.65 6.00
N VAL A 213 13.77 8.39 5.05
CA VAL A 213 14.05 7.57 3.86
C VAL A 213 15.13 8.21 2.98
N GLY A 214 15.03 9.51 2.72
CA GLY A 214 16.05 10.23 1.97
C GLY A 214 17.43 10.18 2.64
N PHE A 215 17.48 10.35 3.96
CA PHE A 215 18.71 10.20 4.72
C PHE A 215 19.27 8.77 4.63
N LEU A 216 18.45 7.76 4.85
CA LEU A 216 18.89 6.35 4.80
C LEU A 216 19.34 5.94 3.40
N GLY A 217 18.63 6.39 2.35
CA GLY A 217 19.03 6.16 0.97
C GLY A 217 20.41 6.74 0.67
N SER A 218 20.69 7.95 1.14
CA SER A 218 22.03 8.54 0.97
C SER A 218 23.11 7.78 1.74
N VAL A 219 22.82 7.30 2.95
CA VAL A 219 23.76 6.46 3.72
C VAL A 219 24.07 5.17 2.98
N VAL A 220 23.04 4.48 2.43
CA VAL A 220 23.24 3.26 1.63
C VAL A 220 24.11 3.56 0.42
N ALA A 221 23.83 4.63 -0.33
CA ALA A 221 24.61 5.01 -1.51
C ALA A 221 26.07 5.31 -1.15
N ILE A 222 26.31 6.05 -0.06
CA ILE A 222 27.68 6.37 0.43
C ILE A 222 28.43 5.09 0.82
N VAL A 223 27.77 4.19 1.58
CA VAL A 223 28.39 2.92 2.02
C VAL A 223 28.73 2.04 0.81
N MET A 224 27.81 1.89 -0.13
CA MET A 224 28.03 1.10 -1.33
C MET A 224 29.12 1.71 -2.22
N GLY A 225 29.13 3.03 -2.40
CA GLY A 225 30.19 3.75 -3.10
C GLY A 225 31.56 3.57 -2.43
N ALA A 226 31.62 3.61 -1.10
CA ALA A 226 32.83 3.37 -0.33
C ALA A 226 33.38 1.94 -0.53
N PHE A 227 32.53 0.93 -0.58
CA PHE A 227 32.96 -0.44 -0.87
C PHE A 227 33.57 -0.58 -2.26
N ARG A 228 33.04 0.15 -3.23
CA ARG A 228 33.55 0.11 -4.62
C ARG A 228 34.84 0.92 -4.79
N ASN A 229 34.88 2.14 -4.27
CA ASN A 229 35.97 3.09 -4.53
C ASN A 229 37.09 3.03 -3.47
N GLY A 230 36.90 2.33 -2.34
CA GLY A 230 37.84 2.22 -1.24
C GLY A 230 38.03 3.50 -0.42
N THR A 231 37.38 4.60 -0.81
CA THR A 231 37.48 5.92 -0.14
C THR A 231 36.11 6.60 -0.09
N VAL A 232 35.89 7.43 0.92
CA VAL A 232 34.70 8.27 1.05
C VAL A 232 35.12 9.74 0.89
N SER A 233 34.55 10.41 -0.12
CA SER A 233 34.63 11.87 -0.22
C SER A 233 33.57 12.51 0.66
N LEU A 234 33.95 13.41 1.57
CA LEU A 234 33.01 14.13 2.43
C LEU A 234 32.10 15.05 1.61
N ASP A 235 32.63 15.67 0.55
CA ASP A 235 31.86 16.57 -0.31
C ASP A 235 30.77 15.82 -1.07
N HIS A 236 31.10 14.65 -1.61
CA HIS A 236 30.10 13.75 -2.20
C HIS A 236 29.07 13.27 -1.18
N ALA A 237 29.48 12.95 0.05
CA ALA A 237 28.57 12.53 1.11
C ALA A 237 27.58 13.64 1.50
N TYR A 238 28.05 14.90 1.63
CA TYR A 238 27.18 16.04 1.88
C TYR A 238 26.24 16.31 0.70
N LEU A 239 26.72 16.23 -0.53
CA LEU A 239 25.91 16.38 -1.75
C LEU A 239 24.82 15.33 -1.82
N LEU A 240 25.15 14.04 -1.65
CA LEU A 240 24.19 12.93 -1.66
C LEU A 240 23.13 13.08 -0.57
N CYS A 241 23.55 13.42 0.64
CA CYS A 241 22.63 13.59 1.75
C CYS A 241 21.70 14.79 1.54
N ALA A 242 22.22 15.95 1.15
CA ALA A 242 21.42 17.15 0.93
C ALA A 242 20.46 16.99 -0.25
N SER A 243 20.94 16.49 -1.40
CA SER A 243 20.10 16.29 -2.58
C SER A 243 19.00 15.26 -2.33
N SER A 244 19.30 14.17 -1.65
CA SER A 244 18.32 13.14 -1.28
C SER A 244 17.24 13.69 -0.33
N LEU A 245 17.60 14.41 0.71
CA LEU A 245 16.66 15.01 1.67
C LEU A 245 15.70 16.00 1.00
N VAL A 246 16.24 16.92 0.20
CA VAL A 246 15.43 17.92 -0.51
C VAL A 246 14.50 17.24 -1.51
N THR A 247 15.04 16.32 -2.31
CA THR A 247 14.25 15.60 -3.31
C THR A 247 13.13 14.79 -2.66
N ALA A 248 13.45 13.97 -1.65
CA ALA A 248 12.47 13.15 -0.98
C ALA A 248 11.33 13.99 -0.35
N SER A 249 11.68 15.07 0.34
CA SER A 249 10.72 15.96 0.99
C SER A 249 9.84 16.70 -0.03
N LEU A 250 10.46 17.38 -1.00
CA LEU A 250 9.73 18.21 -1.97
C LEU A 250 8.82 17.37 -2.86
N ALA A 251 9.34 16.29 -3.41
CA ALA A 251 8.55 15.43 -4.26
C ALA A 251 7.41 14.75 -3.47
N SER A 252 7.64 14.23 -2.24
CA SER A 252 6.56 13.65 -1.43
C SER A 252 5.48 14.66 -1.06
N PHE A 253 5.84 15.93 -0.87
CA PHE A 253 4.86 16.97 -0.63
C PHE A 253 3.96 17.21 -1.85
N VAL A 254 4.57 17.43 -3.02
CA VAL A 254 3.83 17.68 -4.27
C VAL A 254 2.95 16.48 -4.64
N LEU A 255 3.53 15.28 -4.62
CA LEU A 255 2.83 14.06 -4.99
C LEU A 255 1.76 13.68 -3.97
N GLY A 256 2.00 13.91 -2.69
CA GLY A 256 1.00 13.72 -1.64
C GLY A 256 -0.22 14.62 -1.83
N LEU A 257 -0.03 15.88 -2.25
CA LEU A 257 -1.11 16.79 -2.60
C LEU A 257 -1.88 16.30 -3.85
N ILE A 258 -1.17 15.85 -4.89
CA ILE A 258 -1.78 15.31 -6.11
C ILE A 258 -2.60 14.07 -5.77
N THR A 259 -2.04 13.14 -5.00
CA THR A 259 -2.71 11.90 -4.57
C THR A 259 -3.98 12.20 -3.78
N ALA A 260 -3.91 13.10 -2.80
CA ALA A 260 -5.09 13.52 -2.04
C ALA A 260 -6.15 14.16 -2.95
N GLY A 261 -5.74 15.01 -3.89
CA GLY A 261 -6.62 15.61 -4.89
C GLY A 261 -7.30 14.57 -5.79
N VAL A 262 -6.56 13.58 -6.27
CA VAL A 262 -7.07 12.47 -7.08
C VAL A 262 -8.11 11.66 -6.31
N ILE A 263 -7.87 11.35 -5.04
CA ILE A 263 -8.80 10.59 -4.20
C ILE A 263 -10.10 11.36 -3.99
N VAL A 264 -10.02 12.64 -3.63
CA VAL A 264 -11.19 13.50 -3.44
C VAL A 264 -11.98 13.64 -4.74
N PHE A 265 -11.30 13.85 -5.87
CA PHE A 265 -11.92 13.93 -7.19
C PHE A 265 -12.59 12.62 -7.60
N SER A 266 -11.91 11.49 -7.42
CA SER A 266 -12.46 10.15 -7.72
C SER A 266 -13.74 9.88 -6.93
N ARG A 267 -13.74 10.25 -5.65
CA ARG A 267 -14.92 10.13 -4.79
C ARG A 267 -16.08 10.99 -5.29
N HIS A 268 -15.78 12.23 -5.70
CA HIS A 268 -16.80 13.14 -6.27
C HIS A 268 -17.39 12.63 -7.59
N CYS A 269 -16.57 11.97 -8.42
CA CYS A 269 -16.99 11.37 -9.68
C CYS A 269 -17.59 9.97 -9.55
N HIS A 270 -17.78 9.44 -8.33
CA HIS A 270 -18.23 8.06 -8.08
C HIS A 270 -17.33 6.99 -8.70
N ILE A 271 -16.04 7.28 -8.83
CA ILE A 271 -15.01 6.33 -9.26
C ILE A 271 -14.37 5.76 -8.00
N ASN A 272 -14.12 4.44 -7.97
CA ASN A 272 -13.43 3.83 -6.84
C ASN A 272 -11.97 4.34 -6.76
N PRO A 273 -11.60 5.09 -5.69
CA PRO A 273 -10.27 5.66 -5.57
C PRO A 273 -9.15 4.60 -5.52
N ASP A 274 -9.42 3.37 -5.05
CA ASP A 274 -8.45 2.27 -5.04
C ASP A 274 -7.93 1.90 -6.45
N ASN A 275 -8.75 2.12 -7.47
CA ASN A 275 -8.39 1.81 -8.85
C ASN A 275 -7.52 2.88 -9.51
N VAL A 276 -7.54 4.11 -8.99
CA VAL A 276 -6.99 5.30 -9.67
C VAL A 276 -5.81 5.89 -8.91
N ALA A 277 -5.93 6.00 -7.58
CA ALA A 277 -4.99 6.77 -6.78
C ALA A 277 -3.59 6.13 -6.74
N THR A 278 -3.53 4.80 -6.54
CA THR A 278 -2.26 4.08 -6.41
C THR A 278 -1.42 4.10 -7.68
N PRO A 279 -1.95 3.78 -8.88
CA PRO A 279 -1.17 3.87 -10.12
C PRO A 279 -0.69 5.28 -10.45
N ILE A 280 -1.54 6.30 -10.22
CA ILE A 280 -1.16 7.70 -10.49
C ILE A 280 -0.06 8.16 -9.52
N ALA A 281 -0.19 7.85 -8.24
CA ALA A 281 0.81 8.20 -7.24
C ALA A 281 2.19 7.63 -7.60
N ALA A 282 2.22 6.35 -7.97
CA ALA A 282 3.46 5.67 -8.33
C ALA A 282 4.16 6.29 -9.54
N SER A 283 3.42 6.44 -10.65
CA SER A 283 4.00 6.85 -11.92
C SER A 283 4.55 8.27 -11.92
N LEU A 284 3.81 9.20 -11.33
CA LEU A 284 4.26 10.58 -11.17
C LEU A 284 5.42 10.66 -10.16
N GLY A 285 5.47 9.71 -9.22
CA GLY A 285 6.53 9.61 -8.22
C GLY A 285 7.91 9.46 -8.85
N ASP A 286 8.07 8.53 -9.76
CA ASP A 286 9.35 8.17 -10.34
C ASP A 286 9.92 9.32 -11.18
N ILE A 287 9.16 9.84 -12.13
CA ILE A 287 9.62 10.93 -13.01
C ILE A 287 9.90 12.21 -12.23
N THR A 288 9.02 12.58 -11.28
CA THR A 288 9.20 13.80 -10.46
C THR A 288 10.42 13.69 -9.58
N SER A 289 10.64 12.52 -8.95
CA SER A 289 11.77 12.30 -8.05
C SER A 289 13.09 12.35 -8.79
N LEU A 290 13.17 11.69 -9.95
CA LEU A 290 14.38 11.66 -10.76
C LEU A 290 14.72 13.04 -11.31
N ALA A 291 13.73 13.76 -11.84
CA ALA A 291 13.92 15.12 -12.34
C ALA A 291 14.37 16.08 -11.23
N LEU A 292 13.74 16.02 -10.06
CA LEU A 292 14.14 16.85 -8.91
C LEU A 292 15.52 16.47 -8.39
N LEU A 293 15.84 15.18 -8.26
CA LEU A 293 17.16 14.73 -7.81
C LEU A 293 18.24 15.24 -8.73
N SER A 294 18.07 15.06 -10.04
CA SER A 294 19.06 15.47 -11.04
C SER A 294 19.28 16.99 -11.02
N TRP A 295 18.20 17.76 -10.93
CA TRP A 295 18.27 19.21 -10.88
C TRP A 295 18.93 19.72 -9.58
N ILE A 296 18.51 19.20 -8.42
CA ILE A 296 19.04 19.59 -7.11
C ILE A 296 20.51 19.15 -6.97
N ALA A 297 20.83 17.92 -7.39
CA ALA A 297 22.21 17.43 -7.35
C ALA A 297 23.14 18.29 -8.22
N THR A 298 22.68 18.73 -9.39
CA THR A 298 23.46 19.62 -10.27
C THR A 298 23.73 20.96 -9.61
N ILE A 299 22.70 21.59 -9.01
CA ILE A 299 22.86 22.89 -8.30
C ILE A 299 23.84 22.73 -7.13
N LEU A 300 23.71 21.67 -6.35
CA LEU A 300 24.61 21.44 -5.22
C LEU A 300 26.04 21.10 -5.66
N TYR A 301 26.18 20.38 -6.79
CA TYR A 301 27.50 20.10 -7.35
C TYR A 301 28.22 21.37 -7.83
N GLU A 302 27.50 22.29 -8.49
CA GLU A 302 28.05 23.60 -8.89
C GLU A 302 28.44 24.50 -7.69
N SER A 303 27.90 24.19 -6.51
CA SER A 303 28.19 24.89 -5.26
C SER A 303 29.46 24.36 -4.56
N ILE A 304 29.92 23.15 -4.91
CA ILE A 304 31.19 22.61 -4.41
C ILE A 304 32.32 23.54 -4.88
N ASP A 305 33.30 23.78 -4.04
CA ASP A 305 34.42 24.71 -4.26
C ASP A 305 34.07 26.22 -4.25
N LYS A 306 32.78 26.60 -4.27
CA LYS A 306 32.35 27.98 -4.21
C LYS A 306 31.69 28.35 -2.88
N GLN A 307 30.84 27.44 -2.39
CA GLN A 307 29.99 27.62 -1.23
C GLN A 307 29.78 26.29 -0.49
N ASP A 308 30.84 25.69 0.05
CA ASP A 308 30.84 24.37 0.70
C ASP A 308 29.90 24.27 1.90
N TRP A 309 29.45 25.40 2.43
CA TRP A 309 28.51 25.47 3.55
C TRP A 309 27.05 25.19 3.16
N VAL A 310 26.68 25.23 1.86
CA VAL A 310 25.28 25.10 1.40
C VAL A 310 24.71 23.71 1.71
N ALA A 311 25.39 22.63 1.33
CA ALA A 311 24.92 21.28 1.57
C ALA A 311 24.82 20.96 3.09
N PRO A 312 25.80 21.26 3.95
CA PRO A 312 25.66 21.12 5.40
C PRO A 312 24.53 21.96 5.99
N LEU A 313 24.31 23.18 5.50
CA LEU A 313 23.21 24.05 5.96
C LEU A 313 21.84 23.41 5.63
N VAL A 314 21.66 22.90 4.43
CA VAL A 314 20.42 22.19 4.03
C VAL A 314 20.15 21.02 4.96
N ILE A 315 21.16 20.18 5.24
CA ILE A 315 21.04 19.06 6.16
C ILE A 315 20.63 19.55 7.56
N ALA A 316 21.29 20.61 8.06
CA ALA A 316 20.97 21.20 9.37
C ALA A 316 19.52 21.71 9.43
N CYS A 317 19.02 22.37 8.38
CA CYS A 317 17.63 22.82 8.29
C CYS A 317 16.65 21.64 8.38
N TYR A 318 16.89 20.54 7.68
CA TYR A 318 16.02 19.35 7.76
C TYR A 318 16.06 18.70 9.15
N VAL A 319 17.22 18.64 9.79
CA VAL A 319 17.34 18.13 11.17
C VAL A 319 16.54 19.00 12.15
N LEU A 320 16.52 20.32 11.97
CA LEU A 320 15.78 21.25 12.82
C LEU A 320 14.26 21.22 12.58
N VAL A 321 13.82 21.01 11.33
CA VAL A 321 12.39 20.98 10.96
C VAL A 321 11.75 19.63 11.27
N THR A 322 12.47 18.53 11.26
CA THR A 322 11.94 17.18 11.53
C THR A 322 11.16 17.06 12.84
N PRO A 323 11.63 17.58 14.00
CA PRO A 323 10.87 17.53 15.25
C PRO A 323 9.51 18.23 15.17
N LEU A 324 9.38 19.29 14.36
CA LEU A 324 8.12 19.99 14.14
C LEU A 324 7.11 19.09 13.41
N TRP A 325 7.55 18.42 12.33
CA TRP A 325 6.70 17.48 11.61
C TRP A 325 6.24 16.31 12.50
N VAL A 326 7.16 15.72 13.28
CA VAL A 326 6.87 14.66 14.24
C VAL A 326 5.83 15.11 15.28
N TRP A 327 5.96 16.34 15.80
CA TRP A 327 5.03 16.89 16.77
C TRP A 327 3.62 17.06 16.20
N ILE A 328 3.49 17.55 14.95
CA ILE A 328 2.20 17.72 14.28
C ILE A 328 1.58 16.34 13.98
N ALA A 329 2.36 15.39 13.45
CA ALA A 329 1.88 14.03 13.15
C ALA A 329 1.39 13.31 14.41
N LYS A 330 2.09 13.47 15.55
CA LYS A 330 1.71 12.88 16.84
C LYS A 330 0.39 13.43 17.39
N LYS A 331 0.07 14.69 17.13
CA LYS A 331 -1.19 15.31 17.57
C LYS A 331 -2.40 14.88 16.74
N ASN A 332 -2.20 14.35 15.57
CA ASN A 332 -3.27 13.98 14.67
C ASN A 332 -3.74 12.53 14.97
N LYS A 333 -5.05 12.36 15.22
CA LYS A 333 -5.67 11.08 15.59
C LYS A 333 -5.53 9.98 14.52
N TYR A 334 -5.36 10.37 13.25
CA TYR A 334 -5.28 9.45 12.12
C TYR A 334 -3.86 8.98 11.81
N THR A 335 -2.84 9.66 12.35
CA THR A 335 -1.44 9.40 12.00
C THR A 335 -0.57 9.06 13.19
N ASN A 336 -1.07 9.23 14.41
CA ASN A 336 -0.31 8.95 15.63
C ASN A 336 0.20 7.50 15.66
N ASP A 337 -0.66 6.52 15.41
CA ASP A 337 -0.30 5.11 15.47
C ASP A 337 0.67 4.72 14.34
N VAL A 338 0.42 5.22 13.13
CA VAL A 338 1.28 4.95 11.97
C VAL A 338 2.67 5.57 12.16
N LEU A 339 2.77 6.70 12.86
CA LEU A 339 4.05 7.34 13.17
C LEU A 339 4.97 6.41 13.99
N TYR A 340 4.42 5.51 14.80
CA TYR A 340 5.20 4.57 15.61
C TYR A 340 5.38 3.21 14.94
N PHE A 341 4.36 2.70 14.25
CA PHE A 341 4.35 1.33 13.70
C PHE A 341 4.63 1.23 12.20
N GLY A 342 4.55 2.33 11.46
CA GLY A 342 4.69 2.37 10.00
C GLY A 342 6.12 2.24 9.44
N TRP A 343 7.14 2.10 10.29
CA TRP A 343 8.55 2.11 9.86
C TRP A 343 9.07 0.77 9.38
N THR A 344 8.67 -0.32 10.02
CA THR A 344 9.16 -1.67 9.70
C THR A 344 8.92 -2.04 8.23
N PRO A 345 7.70 -1.83 7.65
CA PRO A 345 7.47 -2.11 6.24
C PRO A 345 8.39 -1.32 5.31
N VAL A 346 8.59 -0.03 5.60
CA VAL A 346 9.42 0.85 4.78
C VAL A 346 10.90 0.43 4.83
N MET A 347 11.40 0.09 6.02
CA MET A 347 12.79 -0.34 6.19
C MET A 347 13.09 -1.68 5.51
N VAL A 348 12.18 -2.64 5.64
CA VAL A 348 12.35 -3.95 4.98
C VAL A 348 12.18 -3.83 3.46
N ALA A 349 11.22 -3.02 3.00
CA ALA A 349 11.07 -2.70 1.59
C ALA A 349 12.35 -2.11 0.99
N MET A 350 13.01 -1.20 1.73
CA MET A 350 14.31 -0.64 1.33
C MET A 350 15.36 -1.74 1.11
N LEU A 351 15.48 -2.67 2.04
CA LEU A 351 16.44 -3.76 1.90
C LEU A 351 16.15 -4.65 0.68
N ILE A 352 14.87 -4.95 0.43
CA ILE A 352 14.43 -5.74 -0.74
C ILE A 352 14.75 -4.99 -2.04
N SER A 353 14.36 -3.72 -2.15
CA SER A 353 14.64 -2.88 -3.35
C SER A 353 16.14 -2.68 -3.57
N SER A 354 16.94 -2.57 -2.50
CA SER A 354 18.41 -2.48 -2.61
C SER A 354 19.02 -3.74 -3.21
N CYS A 355 18.49 -4.94 -2.90
CA CYS A 355 18.91 -6.18 -3.56
C CYS A 355 18.60 -6.14 -5.08
N GLY A 356 17.43 -5.61 -5.46
CA GLY A 356 17.11 -5.36 -6.88
C GLY A 356 18.08 -4.38 -7.53
N GLY A 357 18.44 -3.31 -6.83
CA GLY A 357 19.44 -2.34 -7.31
C GLY A 357 20.82 -2.93 -7.57
N LEU A 358 21.28 -3.86 -6.73
CA LEU A 358 22.54 -4.59 -6.96
C LEU A 358 22.48 -5.45 -8.24
N ILE A 359 21.35 -6.12 -8.48
CA ILE A 359 21.14 -6.90 -9.72
C ILE A 359 21.15 -5.96 -10.92
N LEU A 360 20.48 -4.81 -10.82
CA LEU A 360 20.44 -3.80 -11.87
C LEU A 360 21.86 -3.31 -12.23
N GLU A 361 22.64 -2.89 -11.22
CA GLU A 361 24.02 -2.39 -11.44
C GLU A 361 24.89 -3.44 -12.15
N PHE A 362 24.79 -4.71 -11.72
CA PHE A 362 25.52 -5.80 -12.36
C PHE A 362 25.11 -6.04 -13.82
N MET A 363 23.82 -5.91 -14.11
CA MET A 363 23.27 -6.20 -15.45
C MET A 363 23.46 -5.03 -16.42
N VAL A 364 23.38 -3.78 -15.95
CA VAL A 364 23.58 -2.57 -16.78
C VAL A 364 24.99 -2.54 -17.36
N SER A 365 26.00 -3.01 -16.62
CA SER A 365 27.37 -3.12 -17.14
C SER A 365 27.53 -4.11 -18.30
N ARG A 366 26.50 -4.96 -18.56
CA ARG A 366 26.50 -5.96 -19.64
C ARG A 366 25.48 -5.65 -20.74
N PHE A 367 24.38 -5.01 -20.41
CA PHE A 367 23.25 -4.76 -21.31
C PHE A 367 22.76 -3.32 -21.17
N GLU A 368 23.22 -2.41 -22.03
CA GLU A 368 22.90 -0.98 -21.97
C GLU A 368 21.38 -0.70 -22.06
N ASN A 369 20.66 -1.41 -22.93
CA ASN A 369 19.23 -1.19 -23.14
C ASN A 369 18.34 -1.67 -21.98
N LEU A 370 18.88 -2.40 -21.00
CA LEU A 370 18.10 -2.91 -19.87
C LEU A 370 17.53 -1.78 -19.02
N THR A 371 18.26 -0.66 -18.89
CA THR A 371 17.86 0.53 -18.10
C THR A 371 16.53 1.12 -18.53
N VAL A 372 16.21 1.11 -19.81
CA VAL A 372 14.98 1.70 -20.35
C VAL A 372 13.75 0.84 -20.04
N PHE A 373 13.89 -0.49 -20.05
CA PHE A 373 12.80 -1.43 -19.80
C PHE A 373 12.55 -1.69 -18.32
N GLN A 374 13.57 -1.52 -17.46
CA GLN A 374 13.49 -1.82 -16.04
C GLN A 374 12.40 -1.01 -15.31
N PRO A 375 12.26 0.33 -15.46
CA PRO A 375 11.21 1.05 -14.77
C PRO A 375 9.80 0.61 -15.18
N VAL A 376 9.64 0.18 -16.44
CA VAL A 376 8.35 -0.26 -16.95
C VAL A 376 7.94 -1.61 -16.35
N ILE A 377 8.82 -2.61 -16.38
CA ILE A 377 8.48 -3.93 -15.83
C ILE A 377 8.23 -3.85 -14.32
N ASN A 378 9.10 -3.15 -13.59
CA ASN A 378 8.96 -2.97 -12.14
C ASN A 378 7.69 -2.20 -11.79
N GLY A 379 7.49 -1.07 -12.44
CA GLY A 379 6.38 -0.20 -12.14
C GLY A 379 5.01 -0.78 -12.52
N VAL A 380 4.90 -1.49 -13.64
CA VAL A 380 3.65 -2.21 -14.00
C VAL A 380 3.33 -3.26 -12.93
N GLY A 381 4.30 -4.09 -12.56
CA GLY A 381 4.11 -5.09 -11.50
C GLY A 381 3.69 -4.47 -10.17
N GLY A 382 4.41 -3.45 -9.73
CA GLY A 382 4.13 -2.70 -8.51
C GLY A 382 2.74 -2.05 -8.49
N ASN A 383 2.35 -1.40 -9.59
CA ASN A 383 1.05 -0.72 -9.69
C ASN A 383 -0.13 -1.69 -9.68
N LEU A 384 -0.05 -2.77 -10.46
CA LEU A 384 -1.13 -3.75 -10.52
C LEU A 384 -1.31 -4.48 -9.18
N VAL A 385 -0.21 -4.84 -8.51
CA VAL A 385 -0.30 -5.47 -7.19
C VAL A 385 -0.79 -4.50 -6.12
N ALA A 386 -0.44 -3.22 -6.20
CA ALA A 386 -0.93 -2.20 -5.26
C ALA A 386 -2.43 -1.97 -5.40
N VAL A 387 -2.99 -1.95 -6.62
CA VAL A 387 -4.44 -1.90 -6.85
C VAL A 387 -5.13 -3.12 -6.21
N GLN A 388 -4.61 -4.32 -6.42
CA GLN A 388 -5.16 -5.53 -5.82
C GLN A 388 -5.08 -5.47 -4.28
N ALA A 389 -3.96 -5.03 -3.74
CA ALA A 389 -3.74 -4.91 -2.31
C ALA A 389 -4.72 -3.92 -1.66
N SER A 390 -4.86 -2.73 -2.25
CA SER A 390 -5.80 -1.72 -1.77
C SER A 390 -7.24 -2.22 -1.77
N ARG A 391 -7.67 -2.89 -2.86
CA ARG A 391 -9.03 -3.46 -2.96
C ARG A 391 -9.29 -4.57 -1.94
N ILE A 392 -8.34 -5.47 -1.70
CA ILE A 392 -8.50 -6.52 -0.68
C ILE A 392 -8.55 -5.88 0.71
N SER A 393 -7.69 -4.92 0.99
CA SER A 393 -7.66 -4.21 2.28
C SER A 393 -8.98 -3.47 2.54
N THR A 394 -9.47 -2.70 1.57
CA THR A 394 -10.77 -2.01 1.67
C THR A 394 -11.92 -2.97 1.93
N ALA A 395 -11.96 -4.12 1.24
CA ALA A 395 -13.00 -5.13 1.45
C ALA A 395 -12.95 -5.71 2.88
N LEU A 396 -11.75 -6.01 3.38
CA LEU A 396 -11.58 -6.49 4.76
C LEU A 396 -12.00 -5.43 5.79
N HIS A 397 -11.65 -4.17 5.59
CA HIS A 397 -12.07 -3.07 6.48
C HIS A 397 -13.59 -2.85 6.52
N LYS A 398 -14.29 -3.13 5.40
CA LYS A 398 -15.75 -3.01 5.33
C LYS A 398 -16.47 -4.18 5.99
N GLN A 399 -15.96 -5.40 5.86
CA GLN A 399 -16.69 -6.62 6.14
C GLN A 399 -16.21 -7.37 7.39
N ALA A 400 -15.00 -7.09 7.88
CA ALA A 400 -14.39 -7.84 8.97
C ALA A 400 -13.72 -6.93 10.00
N GLU A 401 -13.75 -7.35 11.27
CA GLU A 401 -12.92 -6.75 12.30
C GLU A 401 -11.46 -7.23 12.16
N LEU A 402 -10.51 -6.39 12.50
CA LEU A 402 -9.09 -6.70 12.42
C LEU A 402 -8.76 -7.93 13.29
N GLY A 403 -8.22 -8.96 12.66
CA GLY A 403 -7.93 -10.28 13.28
C GLY A 403 -8.91 -11.37 12.89
N THR A 404 -10.07 -11.04 12.30
CA THR A 404 -11.05 -12.01 11.79
C THR A 404 -10.91 -12.14 10.27
N LEU A 405 -11.03 -13.35 9.76
CA LEU A 405 -10.96 -13.60 8.31
C LEU A 405 -12.33 -13.91 7.75
N LEU A 406 -12.58 -13.42 6.54
CA LEU A 406 -13.75 -13.77 5.76
C LEU A 406 -13.62 -15.21 5.24
N ILE A 407 -14.76 -15.86 5.04
CA ILE A 407 -14.81 -17.19 4.42
C ILE A 407 -14.86 -17.01 2.91
N PRO A 408 -13.85 -17.50 2.16
CA PRO A 408 -13.87 -17.40 0.70
C PRO A 408 -15.03 -18.18 0.09
N PRO A 409 -15.61 -17.72 -1.03
CA PRO A 409 -16.73 -18.40 -1.69
C PRO A 409 -16.39 -19.85 -2.02
N GLY A 410 -17.28 -20.76 -1.59
CA GLY A 410 -17.14 -22.21 -1.79
C GLY A 410 -16.29 -22.94 -0.76
N LEU A 411 -15.83 -22.25 0.29
CA LEU A 411 -15.16 -22.85 1.44
C LEU A 411 -16.06 -22.77 2.68
N THR A 412 -15.84 -23.65 3.64
CA THR A 412 -16.60 -23.70 4.91
C THR A 412 -15.86 -23.08 6.09
N HIS A 413 -14.60 -22.68 5.89
CA HIS A 413 -13.76 -22.09 6.93
C HIS A 413 -12.79 -21.06 6.32
N PRO A 414 -12.37 -20.06 7.10
CA PRO A 414 -11.45 -19.05 6.62
C PRO A 414 -10.06 -19.64 6.38
N VAL A 415 -9.44 -19.31 5.25
CA VAL A 415 -8.11 -19.76 4.88
C VAL A 415 -7.25 -18.57 4.46
N ILE A 416 -5.96 -18.61 4.84
CA ILE A 416 -4.96 -17.63 4.37
C ILE A 416 -4.35 -18.11 3.05
N PHE A 417 -4.00 -19.41 3.00
CA PHE A 417 -3.36 -20.00 1.84
C PHE A 417 -4.41 -20.65 0.94
N ILE A 418 -4.79 -19.97 -0.13
CA ILE A 418 -5.61 -20.53 -1.19
C ILE A 418 -4.73 -21.13 -2.28
N THR A 419 -5.27 -22.09 -3.03
CA THR A 419 -4.55 -22.61 -4.19
C THR A 419 -4.42 -21.53 -5.27
N PRO A 420 -3.34 -21.51 -6.08
CA PRO A 420 -3.22 -20.57 -7.19
C PRO A 420 -4.44 -20.62 -8.12
N ILE A 421 -4.99 -21.82 -8.38
CA ILE A 421 -6.19 -21.99 -9.19
C ILE A 421 -7.38 -21.24 -8.59
N ALA A 422 -7.58 -21.28 -7.28
CA ALA A 422 -8.66 -20.54 -6.63
C ALA A 422 -8.44 -19.02 -6.69
N ASN A 423 -7.21 -18.53 -6.57
CA ASN A 423 -6.89 -17.12 -6.68
C ASN A 423 -7.15 -16.56 -8.09
N PHE A 424 -6.81 -17.30 -9.14
CA PHE A 424 -6.94 -16.83 -10.52
C PHE A 424 -8.29 -17.19 -11.15
N PHE A 425 -8.84 -18.36 -10.86
CA PHE A 425 -10.03 -18.89 -11.52
C PHE A 425 -11.24 -19.07 -10.58
N GLY A 426 -11.11 -18.68 -9.31
CA GLY A 426 -12.18 -18.71 -8.33
C GLY A 426 -13.36 -17.78 -8.67
N LYS A 427 -14.45 -17.89 -7.90
CA LYS A 427 -15.67 -17.08 -8.09
C LYS A 427 -15.69 -15.78 -7.29
N GLY A 428 -14.79 -15.58 -6.32
CA GLY A 428 -14.72 -14.41 -5.45
C GLY A 428 -14.44 -13.10 -6.18
N ILE A 429 -14.73 -11.98 -5.52
CA ILE A 429 -14.50 -10.62 -6.02
C ILE A 429 -13.01 -10.40 -6.29
N HIS A 430 -12.15 -10.86 -5.39
CA HIS A 430 -10.69 -10.74 -5.52
C HIS A 430 -10.16 -11.54 -6.72
N ALA A 431 -10.65 -12.77 -6.96
CA ALA A 431 -10.28 -13.55 -8.14
C ALA A 431 -10.72 -12.88 -9.46
N ARG A 432 -11.85 -12.17 -9.45
CA ARG A 432 -12.30 -11.37 -10.60
C ARG A 432 -11.34 -10.21 -10.88
N THR A 433 -10.97 -9.45 -9.86
CA THR A 433 -9.97 -8.37 -9.99
C THR A 433 -8.64 -8.91 -10.49
N THR A 434 -8.14 -10.01 -9.92
CA THR A 434 -6.92 -10.70 -10.37
C THR A 434 -6.94 -11.00 -11.87
N ARG A 435 -8.05 -11.54 -12.40
CA ARG A 435 -8.18 -11.82 -13.84
C ARG A 435 -8.14 -10.56 -14.70
N VAL A 436 -8.84 -9.50 -14.28
CA VAL A 436 -8.81 -8.22 -14.99
C VAL A 436 -7.39 -7.68 -15.04
N LEU A 437 -6.69 -7.62 -13.91
CA LEU A 437 -5.32 -7.12 -13.83
C LEU A 437 -4.35 -7.95 -14.69
N MET A 438 -4.45 -9.28 -14.65
CA MET A 438 -3.65 -10.16 -15.50
C MET A 438 -3.88 -9.93 -17.01
N THR A 439 -5.13 -9.70 -17.40
CA THR A 439 -5.46 -9.44 -18.83
C THR A 439 -4.87 -8.13 -19.32
N MET A 440 -4.66 -7.14 -18.43
CA MET A 440 -4.07 -5.83 -18.79
C MET A 440 -2.56 -5.88 -19.01
N VAL A 441 -1.86 -6.90 -18.49
CA VAL A 441 -0.40 -6.98 -18.58
C VAL A 441 0.09 -6.98 -20.03
N ILE A 442 -0.47 -7.86 -20.87
CA ILE A 442 -0.03 -8.01 -22.26
C ILE A 442 -0.24 -6.75 -23.08
N PRO A 443 -1.47 -6.19 -23.21
CA PRO A 443 -1.68 -4.99 -24.00
C PRO A 443 -0.92 -3.78 -23.46
N GLY A 444 -0.80 -3.65 -22.14
CA GLY A 444 -0.05 -2.56 -21.54
C GLY A 444 1.43 -2.61 -21.88
N HIS A 445 2.08 -3.75 -21.65
CA HIS A 445 3.51 -3.89 -21.98
C HIS A 445 3.79 -3.74 -23.46
N ILE A 446 2.93 -4.26 -24.34
CA ILE A 446 3.08 -4.05 -25.78
C ILE A 446 3.07 -2.55 -26.11
N ILE A 447 2.12 -1.79 -25.59
CA ILE A 447 2.06 -0.34 -25.80
C ILE A 447 3.34 0.34 -25.30
N PHE A 448 3.81 0.00 -24.11
CA PHE A 448 4.99 0.64 -23.51
C PHE A 448 6.28 0.28 -24.23
N ILE A 449 6.47 -0.98 -24.64
CA ILE A 449 7.63 -1.41 -25.41
C ILE A 449 7.72 -0.68 -26.75
N TYR A 450 6.60 -0.62 -27.50
CA TYR A 450 6.56 0.10 -28.77
C TYR A 450 6.74 1.61 -28.59
N LEU A 451 6.24 2.19 -27.50
CA LEU A 451 6.44 3.59 -27.17
C LEU A 451 7.94 3.88 -26.88
N ILE A 452 8.60 3.02 -26.10
CA ILE A 452 10.04 3.12 -25.84
C ILE A 452 10.82 3.10 -27.16
N ASN A 453 10.53 2.12 -28.01
CA ASN A 453 11.21 1.98 -29.30
C ASN A 453 11.00 3.21 -30.19
N TYR A 454 9.77 3.75 -30.23
CA TYR A 454 9.47 4.96 -30.98
C TYR A 454 10.24 6.18 -30.45
N MET A 455 10.32 6.35 -29.12
CA MET A 455 10.99 7.49 -28.51
C MET A 455 12.53 7.39 -28.56
N LYS A 456 13.08 6.19 -28.76
CA LYS A 456 14.50 5.95 -29.01
C LYS A 456 14.88 5.86 -30.50
N ASP A 457 14.05 6.41 -31.38
CA ASP A 457 14.27 6.42 -32.85
C ASP A 457 14.54 5.02 -33.45
N GLY A 458 13.95 3.98 -32.86
CA GLY A 458 14.16 2.60 -33.31
C GLY A 458 15.48 1.95 -32.84
N ASN A 459 16.24 2.61 -31.97
CA ASN A 459 17.52 2.10 -31.46
C ASN A 459 17.37 1.07 -30.33
N THR A 460 16.18 0.51 -30.14
CA THR A 460 15.96 -0.60 -29.22
C THR A 460 15.70 -1.88 -30.01
N SER A 461 16.39 -2.94 -29.62
CA SER A 461 16.25 -4.25 -30.23
C SER A 461 14.86 -4.83 -30.02
N MET A 462 14.02 -4.79 -31.06
CA MET A 462 12.62 -5.22 -31.01
C MET A 462 12.39 -6.52 -31.79
N THR A 463 13.22 -7.53 -31.52
CA THR A 463 13.02 -8.85 -32.14
C THR A 463 11.70 -9.47 -31.63
N PRO A 464 10.97 -10.25 -32.43
CA PRO A 464 9.79 -10.97 -31.96
C PRO A 464 10.08 -11.90 -30.77
N LEU A 465 11.30 -12.44 -30.71
CA LEU A 465 11.75 -13.29 -29.60
C LEU A 465 11.90 -12.46 -28.32
N PHE A 466 12.50 -11.27 -28.39
CA PHE A 466 12.59 -10.36 -27.26
C PHE A 466 11.21 -10.02 -26.70
N VAL A 467 10.27 -9.59 -27.55
CA VAL A 467 8.91 -9.23 -27.14
C VAL A 467 8.23 -10.40 -26.44
N PHE A 468 8.36 -11.62 -26.98
CA PHE A 468 7.78 -12.82 -26.39
C PHE A 468 8.38 -13.14 -25.02
N VAL A 469 9.69 -13.17 -24.89
CA VAL A 469 10.41 -13.49 -23.64
C VAL A 469 10.14 -12.43 -22.57
N TYR A 470 10.15 -11.14 -22.95
CA TYR A 470 9.81 -10.03 -22.08
C TYR A 470 8.37 -10.13 -21.54
N LEU A 471 7.39 -10.41 -22.40
CA LEU A 471 6.00 -10.58 -21.99
C LEU A 471 5.83 -11.80 -21.06
N CYS A 472 6.55 -12.89 -21.30
CA CYS A 472 6.55 -14.04 -20.39
C CYS A 472 7.10 -13.65 -19.00
N ALA A 473 8.19 -12.89 -18.94
CA ALA A 473 8.76 -12.38 -17.70
C ALA A 473 7.77 -11.47 -16.95
N ALA A 474 7.15 -10.52 -17.65
CA ALA A 474 6.17 -9.61 -17.07
C ALA A 474 4.91 -10.35 -16.56
N MET A 475 4.40 -11.31 -17.32
CA MET A 475 3.24 -12.13 -16.89
C MET A 475 3.57 -12.95 -15.65
N LEU A 476 4.75 -13.55 -15.59
CA LEU A 476 5.18 -14.35 -14.45
C LEU A 476 5.36 -13.48 -13.20
N GLN A 477 5.95 -12.29 -13.35
CA GLN A 477 6.11 -11.33 -12.27
C GLN A 477 4.74 -10.96 -11.68
N VAL A 478 3.81 -10.49 -12.51
CA VAL A 478 2.49 -10.03 -12.04
C VAL A 478 1.69 -11.18 -11.44
N ALA A 479 1.72 -12.37 -12.04
CA ALA A 479 1.07 -13.54 -11.48
C ALA A 479 1.59 -13.88 -10.08
N ALA A 480 2.90 -13.90 -9.90
CA ALA A 480 3.52 -14.16 -8.60
C ALA A 480 3.11 -13.09 -7.57
N LEU A 481 3.18 -11.81 -7.94
CA LEU A 481 2.84 -10.69 -7.06
C LEU A 481 1.37 -10.71 -6.63
N LEU A 482 0.44 -10.93 -7.55
CA LEU A 482 -1.01 -10.99 -7.22
C LEU A 482 -1.34 -12.15 -6.30
N TYR A 483 -0.67 -13.29 -6.45
CA TYR A 483 -0.82 -14.43 -5.55
C TYR A 483 -0.24 -14.15 -4.15
N ILE A 484 0.96 -13.58 -4.09
CA ILE A 484 1.60 -13.18 -2.85
C ILE A 484 0.77 -12.12 -2.12
N ALA A 485 0.20 -11.15 -2.85
CA ALA A 485 -0.65 -10.10 -2.28
C ALA A 485 -1.84 -10.69 -1.52
N TYR A 486 -2.56 -11.65 -2.12
CA TYR A 486 -3.68 -12.29 -1.46
C TYR A 486 -3.27 -12.91 -0.12
N ILE A 487 -2.21 -13.74 -0.13
CA ILE A 487 -1.73 -14.45 1.06
C ILE A 487 -1.24 -13.45 2.12
N MET A 488 -0.43 -12.48 1.72
CA MET A 488 0.21 -11.51 2.62
C MET A 488 -0.84 -10.66 3.34
N ILE A 489 -1.83 -10.13 2.63
CA ILE A 489 -2.85 -9.25 3.20
C ILE A 489 -3.73 -10.01 4.19
N HIS A 490 -4.21 -11.21 3.86
CA HIS A 490 -4.99 -12.02 4.78
C HIS A 490 -4.17 -12.50 5.99
N TRP A 491 -2.88 -12.78 5.79
CA TRP A 491 -1.98 -13.11 6.90
C TRP A 491 -1.76 -11.92 7.83
N MET A 492 -1.53 -10.72 7.30
CA MET A 492 -1.39 -9.48 8.08
C MET A 492 -2.67 -9.18 8.85
N TRP A 493 -3.82 -9.26 8.18
CA TRP A 493 -5.13 -9.04 8.78
C TRP A 493 -5.37 -9.96 9.99
N LYS A 494 -5.11 -11.27 9.82
CA LYS A 494 -5.22 -12.25 10.91
C LYS A 494 -4.28 -11.95 12.08
N ARG A 495 -3.11 -11.36 11.79
CA ARG A 495 -2.14 -10.95 12.82
C ARG A 495 -2.46 -9.58 13.44
N LYS A 496 -3.59 -8.98 13.11
CA LYS A 496 -4.00 -7.64 13.55
C LYS A 496 -3.04 -6.53 13.08
N ILE A 497 -2.39 -6.74 11.92
CA ILE A 497 -1.56 -5.76 11.25
C ILE A 497 -2.40 -5.18 10.13
N ASP A 498 -2.56 -3.84 10.10
CA ASP A 498 -3.30 -3.15 9.07
C ASP A 498 -2.55 -3.22 7.72
N PRO A 499 -3.14 -3.86 6.68
CA PRO A 499 -2.49 -4.01 5.37
C PRO A 499 -2.26 -2.69 4.64
N ASP A 500 -3.10 -1.68 4.85
CA ASP A 500 -2.96 -0.36 4.22
C ASP A 500 -1.66 0.33 4.61
N ASN A 501 -1.18 0.03 5.82
CA ASN A 501 0.06 0.59 6.34
C ASN A 501 1.30 -0.26 6.04
N SER A 502 1.11 -1.54 5.68
CA SER A 502 2.21 -2.50 5.70
C SER A 502 2.37 -3.29 4.41
N ALA A 503 1.29 -3.73 3.75
CA ALA A 503 1.38 -4.68 2.65
C ALA A 503 2.02 -4.06 1.39
N ILE A 504 1.64 -2.83 1.04
CA ILE A 504 2.07 -2.19 -0.20
C ILE A 504 3.59 -2.04 -0.28
N PRO A 505 4.32 -1.51 0.73
CA PRO A 505 5.77 -1.42 0.65
C PRO A 505 6.47 -2.76 0.39
N TYR A 506 6.00 -3.84 1.02
CA TYR A 506 6.55 -5.17 0.75
C TYR A 506 6.27 -5.65 -0.67
N LEU A 507 5.02 -5.50 -1.14
CA LEU A 507 4.60 -6.00 -2.44
C LEU A 507 5.28 -5.26 -3.59
N THR A 508 5.41 -3.94 -3.48
CA THR A 508 6.06 -3.11 -4.51
C THR A 508 7.57 -3.36 -4.55
N SER A 509 8.24 -3.45 -3.40
CA SER A 509 9.67 -3.80 -3.35
C SER A 509 9.95 -5.21 -3.84
N MET A 510 9.06 -6.17 -3.56
CA MET A 510 9.12 -7.50 -4.20
C MET A 510 8.89 -7.42 -5.71
N GLY A 511 8.04 -6.49 -6.17
CA GLY A 511 7.84 -6.17 -7.58
C GLY A 511 9.14 -5.72 -8.24
N ASP A 512 9.87 -4.80 -7.60
CA ASP A 512 11.16 -4.33 -8.08
C ASP A 512 12.17 -5.47 -8.17
N LEU A 513 12.30 -6.27 -7.12
CA LEU A 513 13.24 -7.39 -7.08
C LEU A 513 12.89 -8.48 -8.12
N LEU A 514 11.62 -8.88 -8.21
CA LEU A 514 11.18 -9.90 -9.16
C LEU A 514 11.28 -9.38 -10.60
N GLY A 515 10.87 -8.12 -10.84
CA GLY A 515 10.91 -7.51 -12.17
C GLY A 515 12.31 -7.47 -12.74
N ILE A 516 13.26 -6.90 -11.98
CA ILE A 516 14.65 -6.82 -12.44
C ILE A 516 15.29 -8.21 -12.57
N SER A 517 14.99 -9.15 -11.66
CA SER A 517 15.52 -10.51 -11.71
C SER A 517 15.03 -11.26 -12.95
N LEU A 518 13.72 -11.20 -13.25
CA LEU A 518 13.14 -11.85 -14.42
C LEU A 518 13.58 -11.18 -15.71
N LEU A 519 13.72 -9.85 -15.72
CA LEU A 519 14.26 -9.12 -16.86
C LEU A 519 15.73 -9.50 -17.13
N ALA A 520 16.55 -9.61 -16.07
CA ALA A 520 17.92 -10.06 -16.17
C ALA A 520 18.03 -11.48 -16.76
N ILE A 521 17.16 -12.38 -16.31
CA ILE A 521 17.08 -13.75 -16.86
C ILE A 521 16.66 -13.71 -18.33
N ALA A 522 15.69 -12.86 -18.69
CA ALA A 522 15.23 -12.70 -20.06
C ALA A 522 16.35 -12.22 -21.00
N PHE A 523 17.10 -11.19 -20.60
CA PHE A 523 18.24 -10.67 -21.37
C PHE A 523 19.38 -11.71 -21.48
N GLN A 524 19.68 -12.39 -20.36
CA GLN A 524 20.70 -13.45 -20.39
C GLN A 524 20.30 -14.62 -21.31
N PHE A 525 19.00 -14.98 -21.33
CA PHE A 525 18.47 -16.00 -22.23
C PHE A 525 18.59 -15.58 -23.69
N LEU A 526 18.24 -14.34 -24.05
CA LEU A 526 18.34 -13.80 -25.40
C LEU A 526 19.79 -13.81 -25.89
N TYR A 527 20.71 -13.39 -25.04
CA TYR A 527 22.15 -13.47 -25.30
C TYR A 527 22.61 -14.91 -25.59
N LEU A 528 22.18 -15.90 -24.80
CA LEU A 528 22.57 -17.30 -24.99
C LEU A 528 21.99 -17.92 -26.25
N VAL A 529 20.83 -17.46 -26.71
CA VAL A 529 20.22 -17.93 -27.99
C VAL A 529 20.83 -17.25 -29.21
N GLY A 530 21.67 -16.22 -29.00
CA GLY A 530 22.35 -15.50 -30.09
C GLY A 530 21.40 -14.55 -30.84
N ASP A 531 20.49 -13.89 -30.12
CA ASP A 531 19.70 -12.79 -30.68
C ASP A 531 20.68 -11.63 -30.94
N GLN A 532 20.96 -11.32 -32.22
CA GLN A 532 22.06 -10.45 -32.67
C GLN A 532 22.05 -9.04 -32.09
N ASP A 533 20.90 -8.61 -31.59
CA ASP A 533 20.72 -7.28 -31.00
C ASP A 533 21.11 -7.23 -29.49
N PHE A 534 21.49 -8.36 -28.90
CA PHE A 534 21.85 -8.49 -27.47
C PHE A 534 23.31 -8.95 -27.28
N ASP A 535 24.16 -8.81 -28.30
CA ASP A 535 25.59 -9.06 -28.15
C ASP A 535 26.16 -8.09 -27.09
N ALA A 536 26.81 -8.66 -26.09
CA ALA A 536 27.54 -7.86 -25.10
C ALA A 536 28.67 -7.09 -25.78
N PRO A 537 28.98 -5.85 -25.38
CA PRO A 537 30.05 -5.04 -25.93
C PRO A 537 31.42 -5.69 -25.82
#